data_019070430cf8aef434921242b128da6f
#
_entry.id   019070430cf8aef434921242b128da6f
#
_cell.length_a   1.000
_cell.length_b   1.000
_cell.length_c   1.000
_cell.angle_alpha   90.00
_cell.angle_beta   90.00
_cell.angle_gamma   90.00
#
_symmetry.space_group_name_H-M   'P 1'
#
loop_
_entity.id
_entity.type
_entity.pdbx_description
1 polymer ?
#
loop_
_entity_poly.entity_id
_entity_poly.type
_entity_poly.pdbx_seq_one_letter_code
_entity_poly.pdbx_strand_id
1 'polypeptide(L)'
;MPHLPVDPVADLAHVVARGEAGGHLEPDAAATADRLLQLLRDDWRDLGGEPRAALGRIAAPLRARRDALDAPVQPRGGQPRPLRDVLAQMGVTALRPGQDRPILAALAGADSLVVMPTGSGKSLCFQAPAFASGGLTVVVSPLIALIQDQHDRLAAAGLPVAMVTSLQSGREMHDAIARIERREVRLVLCAPERFAHEAFTRAVQANPVDLLAIDEAHCVSDWGHDFRPEYLQLARLRQVLAPRSVMALTATATPEVSDEIIRRLDLRDPVTVRTGFDRPNLSFDVVRLDGRGAVARKWAMLEAGLSAPGGTPAIVYCGTRKATEEVAEGLAARGFQAVGYHAGMPDDERIRSQDAFMSGRADVIAATNAFGMGIDRSDVRGVWHWSIPTSLEGYYQEAGRAGRDGLPGRAVLLAMRADLGRLIRFANQHHGDGVDSRTARDRAWSAYRAINAYIEDPACRRTAILAHFGDPAAGAPQGRCCDVCDPMPDELVAVSSSPARRSPAPADDIEMAPDDEALFARLREWRQGRADGKPAYTVCADAALKVIAVRRPMSESALLDVKGVGPAFVERHSTSLFDVLQQAT
;
A
#
# COMPACT_ATOMS: atom_id res chain seq x y z
N MET A 1 -25.90 17.04 23.67
CA MET A 1 -26.73 15.85 23.93
C MET A 1 -26.90 15.14 22.61
N PRO A 2 -26.44 13.91 22.42
CA PRO A 2 -26.71 13.17 21.19
C PRO A 2 -28.20 12.81 21.17
N HIS A 3 -28.85 13.07 20.05
CA HIS A 3 -30.22 12.69 19.80
C HIS A 3 -30.38 11.17 19.95
N LEU A 4 -31.24 10.75 20.85
CA LEU A 4 -31.71 9.37 20.92
C LEU A 4 -32.46 9.02 19.62
N PRO A 5 -32.29 7.80 19.08
CA PRO A 5 -33.01 7.38 17.89
C PRO A 5 -34.51 7.39 18.12
N VAL A 6 -35.24 7.81 17.09
CA VAL A 6 -36.71 8.06 17.15
C VAL A 6 -37.51 6.77 17.28
N ASP A 7 -36.92 5.61 16.91
CA ASP A 7 -37.53 4.28 17.10
C ASP A 7 -36.42 3.20 17.14
N PRO A 8 -36.07 2.73 18.36
CA PRO A 8 -35.04 1.71 18.52
C PRO A 8 -35.39 0.36 17.91
N VAL A 9 -36.67 0.08 17.65
CA VAL A 9 -37.12 -1.16 17.03
C VAL A 9 -36.97 -1.12 15.52
N ALA A 10 -37.22 0.02 14.89
CA ALA A 10 -37.01 0.22 13.45
C ALA A 10 -35.52 0.23 13.13
N ASP A 11 -34.67 0.83 13.96
CA ASP A 11 -33.20 0.83 13.81
C ASP A 11 -32.64 -0.58 13.98
N LEU A 12 -33.18 -1.37 14.92
CA LEU A 12 -32.79 -2.75 15.10
C LEU A 12 -33.19 -3.60 13.88
N ALA A 13 -34.41 -3.44 13.33
CA ALA A 13 -34.86 -4.12 12.13
C ALA A 13 -34.00 -3.80 10.91
N HIS A 14 -33.51 -2.55 10.78
CA HIS A 14 -32.63 -2.11 9.71
C HIS A 14 -31.22 -2.72 9.84
N VAL A 15 -30.69 -2.80 11.05
CA VAL A 15 -29.42 -3.46 11.39
C VAL A 15 -29.48 -4.97 11.11
N VAL A 16 -30.59 -5.62 11.43
CA VAL A 16 -30.86 -7.06 11.15
C VAL A 16 -30.90 -7.30 9.64
N ALA A 17 -31.69 -6.50 8.91
CA ALA A 17 -31.86 -6.68 7.46
C ALA A 17 -30.54 -6.51 6.69
N ARG A 18 -29.65 -5.62 7.13
CA ARG A 18 -28.29 -5.49 6.56
C ARG A 18 -27.42 -6.71 6.90
N GLY A 19 -27.50 -7.22 8.12
CA GLY A 19 -26.74 -8.39 8.55
C GLY A 19 -27.19 -9.67 7.85
N GLU A 20 -28.49 -9.84 7.60
CA GLU A 20 -29.05 -11.00 6.89
C GLU A 20 -28.72 -10.98 5.39
N ALA A 21 -28.68 -9.81 4.75
CA ALA A 21 -28.36 -9.67 3.32
C ALA A 21 -26.89 -9.92 2.99
N GLY A 22 -25.96 -9.74 3.94
CA GLY A 22 -24.53 -9.92 3.75
C GLY A 22 -23.92 -11.14 4.45
N GLY A 23 -24.70 -11.91 5.20
CA GLY A 23 -24.18 -13.01 6.01
C GLY A 23 -23.30 -12.56 7.20
N HIS A 24 -23.18 -11.26 7.43
CA HIS A 24 -22.32 -10.65 8.44
C HIS A 24 -23.01 -9.46 9.10
N LEU A 25 -23.05 -9.45 10.44
CA LEU A 25 -23.35 -8.24 11.18
C LEU A 25 -22.15 -7.28 11.06
N GLU A 26 -22.39 -6.09 10.50
CA GLU A 26 -21.46 -4.99 10.52
C GLU A 26 -21.03 -4.70 11.99
N PRO A 27 -19.80 -4.24 12.22
CA PRO A 27 -19.27 -4.03 13.58
C PRO A 27 -19.97 -2.95 14.38
N ASP A 28 -20.38 -1.86 13.72
CA ASP A 28 -21.28 -0.87 14.33
C ASP A 28 -22.64 -1.48 14.63
N ALA A 29 -23.08 -2.44 13.83
CA ALA A 29 -24.27 -3.21 14.06
C ALA A 29 -24.16 -4.12 15.29
N ALA A 30 -23.01 -4.74 15.56
CA ALA A 30 -22.79 -5.54 16.75
C ALA A 30 -22.75 -4.69 18.04
N ALA A 31 -22.05 -3.55 18.02
CA ALA A 31 -22.00 -2.60 19.13
C ALA A 31 -23.38 -1.92 19.35
N THR A 32 -24.10 -1.63 18.28
CA THR A 32 -25.46 -1.08 18.32
C THR A 32 -26.44 -2.14 18.79
N ALA A 33 -26.32 -3.40 18.35
CA ALA A 33 -27.12 -4.51 18.83
C ALA A 33 -26.88 -4.81 20.31
N ASP A 34 -25.66 -4.76 20.81
CA ASP A 34 -25.36 -4.90 22.24
C ASP A 34 -25.96 -3.77 23.09
N ARG A 35 -25.87 -2.51 22.62
CA ARG A 35 -26.54 -1.37 23.28
C ARG A 35 -28.07 -1.51 23.25
N LEU A 36 -28.62 -1.90 22.11
CA LEU A 36 -30.06 -2.10 21.96
C LEU A 36 -30.56 -3.29 22.80
N LEU A 37 -29.78 -4.38 22.87
CA LEU A 37 -30.07 -5.51 23.76
C LEU A 37 -30.04 -5.12 25.24
N GLN A 38 -29.15 -4.19 25.60
CA GLN A 38 -29.05 -3.67 26.96
C GLN A 38 -30.23 -2.75 27.31
N LEU A 39 -30.63 -1.87 26.39
CA LEU A 39 -31.82 -1.00 26.52
C LEU A 39 -33.11 -1.81 26.55
N LEU A 40 -33.20 -2.83 25.71
CA LEU A 40 -34.41 -3.69 25.61
C LEU A 40 -34.52 -4.74 26.73
N ARG A 41 -33.48 -4.97 27.54
CA ARG A 41 -33.57 -5.78 28.77
C ARG A 41 -34.52 -5.18 29.79
N ASP A 42 -34.60 -3.87 29.83
CA ASP A 42 -35.45 -3.16 30.79
C ASP A 42 -36.92 -3.11 30.32
N ASP A 43 -37.14 -3.07 28.98
CA ASP A 43 -38.45 -2.97 28.37
C ASP A 43 -38.97 -4.28 27.71
N TRP A 44 -38.28 -5.41 27.96
CA TRP A 44 -38.59 -6.72 27.33
C TRP A 44 -40.03 -7.15 27.44
N ARG A 45 -40.74 -6.74 28.53
CA ARG A 45 -42.15 -7.15 28.79
C ARG A 45 -43.12 -6.45 27.87
N ASP A 46 -42.79 -5.31 27.33
CA ASP A 46 -43.66 -4.44 26.53
C ASP A 46 -43.46 -4.60 25.03
N LEU A 47 -42.45 -5.40 24.61
CA LEU A 47 -42.19 -5.68 23.19
C LEU A 47 -43.18 -6.67 22.59
N GLY A 48 -43.74 -6.33 21.43
CA GLY A 48 -44.61 -7.22 20.64
C GLY A 48 -43.90 -8.47 20.11
N GLY A 49 -44.66 -9.45 19.60
CA GLY A 49 -44.13 -10.77 19.20
C GLY A 49 -43.06 -10.76 18.10
N GLU A 50 -43.21 -9.89 17.12
CA GLU A 50 -42.27 -9.80 15.96
C GLU A 50 -40.91 -9.21 16.33
N PRO A 51 -40.81 -8.11 17.09
CA PRO A 51 -39.54 -7.58 17.61
C PRO A 51 -38.82 -8.58 18.53
N ARG A 52 -39.54 -9.36 19.36
CA ARG A 52 -38.93 -10.42 20.18
C ARG A 52 -38.28 -11.54 19.36
N ALA A 53 -38.95 -11.97 18.28
CA ALA A 53 -38.42 -13.00 17.39
C ALA A 53 -37.16 -12.51 16.62
N ALA A 54 -37.16 -11.25 16.18
CA ALA A 54 -35.97 -10.62 15.56
C ALA A 54 -34.80 -10.53 16.53
N LEU A 55 -35.03 -10.08 17.76
CA LEU A 55 -34.03 -10.06 18.83
C LEU A 55 -33.47 -11.44 19.17
N GLY A 56 -34.35 -12.48 19.18
CA GLY A 56 -33.92 -13.86 19.38
C GLY A 56 -32.96 -14.37 18.30
N ARG A 57 -33.22 -14.01 17.04
CA ARG A 57 -32.34 -14.36 15.92
C ARG A 57 -30.96 -13.74 16.01
N ILE A 58 -30.87 -12.51 16.54
CA ILE A 58 -29.57 -11.79 16.70
C ILE A 58 -28.88 -12.22 18.01
N ALA A 59 -29.62 -12.36 19.09
CA ALA A 59 -29.07 -12.67 20.40
C ALA A 59 -28.38 -14.05 20.44
N ALA A 60 -28.88 -15.04 19.69
CA ALA A 60 -28.30 -16.37 19.66
C ALA A 60 -26.91 -16.40 18.99
N PRO A 61 -26.68 -15.82 17.80
CA PRO A 61 -25.34 -15.68 17.21
C PRO A 61 -24.38 -14.87 18.06
N LEU A 62 -24.80 -13.75 18.67
CA LEU A 62 -23.97 -12.94 19.54
C LEU A 62 -23.56 -13.68 20.83
N ARG A 63 -24.46 -14.44 21.43
CA ARG A 63 -24.14 -15.29 22.59
C ARG A 63 -23.17 -16.40 22.19
N ALA A 64 -23.44 -17.12 21.10
CA ALA A 64 -22.58 -18.18 20.61
C ALA A 64 -21.17 -17.66 20.33
N ARG A 65 -21.05 -16.44 19.78
CA ARG A 65 -19.77 -15.77 19.54
C ARG A 65 -19.07 -15.40 20.86
N ARG A 66 -19.78 -14.84 21.82
CA ARG A 66 -19.22 -14.54 23.15
C ARG A 66 -18.79 -15.83 23.85
N ASP A 67 -19.63 -16.85 23.85
CA ASP A 67 -19.34 -18.13 24.50
C ASP A 67 -18.14 -18.83 23.82
N ALA A 68 -17.94 -18.66 22.50
CA ALA A 68 -16.77 -19.13 21.79
C ALA A 68 -15.48 -18.38 22.18
N LEU A 69 -15.56 -17.07 22.45
CA LEU A 69 -14.43 -16.27 22.95
C LEU A 69 -14.06 -16.63 24.40
N ASP A 70 -15.03 -17.06 25.21
CA ASP A 70 -14.85 -17.51 26.59
C ASP A 70 -14.58 -19.02 26.70
N ALA A 71 -14.72 -19.80 25.62
CA ALA A 71 -14.53 -21.24 25.63
C ALA A 71 -13.05 -21.60 25.90
N PRO A 72 -12.80 -22.63 26.75
CA PRO A 72 -11.44 -23.10 26.97
C PRO A 72 -10.87 -23.71 25.71
N VAL A 73 -9.73 -23.21 25.26
CA VAL A 73 -8.98 -23.74 24.12
C VAL A 73 -8.37 -25.09 24.52
N GLN A 74 -8.56 -26.13 23.69
CA GLN A 74 -7.90 -27.42 23.95
C GLN A 74 -6.40 -27.33 23.56
N PRO A 75 -5.46 -27.52 24.49
CA PRO A 75 -4.03 -27.34 24.22
C PRO A 75 -3.39 -28.54 23.56
N ARG A 76 -2.35 -28.27 22.76
CA ARG A 76 -1.44 -29.31 22.25
C ARG A 76 -0.04 -29.31 22.89
N GLY A 77 0.24 -28.56 23.92
CA GLY A 77 1.61 -28.55 24.43
C GLY A 77 1.87 -27.70 25.67
N GLY A 78 0.89 -26.99 26.17
CA GLY A 78 0.96 -26.19 27.39
C GLY A 78 -0.44 -26.00 27.98
N GLN A 79 -0.54 -25.37 29.15
CA GLN A 79 -1.86 -25.03 29.68
C GLN A 79 -2.47 -23.93 28.80
N PRO A 80 -3.75 -24.10 28.32
CA PRO A 80 -4.44 -23.08 27.58
C PRO A 80 -4.74 -21.92 28.50
N ARG A 81 -4.75 -20.73 27.90
CA ARG A 81 -5.16 -19.51 28.61
C ARG A 81 -6.47 -19.02 27.99
N PRO A 82 -7.43 -18.56 28.80
CA PRO A 82 -8.60 -17.89 28.28
C PRO A 82 -8.18 -16.73 27.37
N LEU A 83 -8.78 -16.63 26.18
CA LEU A 83 -8.44 -15.58 25.19
C LEU A 83 -8.60 -14.18 25.80
N ARG A 84 -9.62 -13.98 26.64
CA ARG A 84 -9.85 -12.72 27.37
C ARG A 84 -8.65 -12.29 28.22
N ASP A 85 -8.02 -13.24 28.92
CA ASP A 85 -6.86 -12.94 29.79
C ASP A 85 -5.63 -12.58 28.95
N VAL A 86 -5.47 -13.22 27.80
CA VAL A 86 -4.42 -12.89 26.82
C VAL A 86 -4.64 -11.49 26.26
N LEU A 87 -5.84 -11.15 25.82
CA LEU A 87 -6.17 -9.84 25.28
C LEU A 87 -5.95 -8.74 26.35
N ALA A 88 -6.35 -8.98 27.60
CA ALA A 88 -6.13 -8.06 28.72
C ALA A 88 -4.62 -7.82 28.97
N GLN A 89 -3.80 -8.90 28.95
CA GLN A 89 -2.33 -8.76 29.08
C GLN A 89 -1.72 -7.96 27.92
N MET A 90 -2.29 -8.05 26.72
CA MET A 90 -1.87 -7.27 25.54
C MET A 90 -2.42 -5.84 25.54
N GLY A 91 -3.18 -5.44 26.55
CA GLY A 91 -3.81 -4.12 26.64
C GLY A 91 -4.98 -3.94 25.66
N VAL A 92 -5.53 -5.03 25.15
CA VAL A 92 -6.67 -5.00 24.21
C VAL A 92 -7.98 -5.11 24.99
N THR A 93 -8.74 -4.03 25.01
CA THR A 93 -10.04 -3.96 25.70
C THR A 93 -11.21 -4.46 24.87
N ALA A 94 -11.10 -4.36 23.54
CA ALA A 94 -12.12 -4.84 22.59
C ALA A 94 -11.47 -5.24 21.28
N LEU A 95 -12.01 -6.28 20.63
CA LEU A 95 -11.64 -6.65 19.27
C LEU A 95 -12.24 -5.66 18.27
N ARG A 96 -11.45 -5.30 17.28
CA ARG A 96 -11.94 -4.54 16.13
C ARG A 96 -12.76 -5.44 15.21
N PRO A 97 -13.59 -4.85 14.34
CA PRO A 97 -14.35 -5.55 13.35
C PRO A 97 -13.54 -6.59 12.56
N GLY A 98 -14.07 -7.81 12.46
CA GLY A 98 -13.49 -8.89 11.69
C GLY A 98 -12.30 -9.60 12.33
N GLN A 99 -11.73 -9.11 13.44
CA GLN A 99 -10.60 -9.77 14.12
C GLN A 99 -11.00 -11.08 14.82
N ASP A 100 -12.21 -11.19 15.30
CA ASP A 100 -12.70 -12.35 16.05
C ASP A 100 -12.74 -13.63 15.21
N ARG A 101 -13.21 -13.54 13.96
CA ARG A 101 -13.37 -14.71 13.08
C ARG A 101 -12.06 -15.45 12.80
N PRO A 102 -10.97 -14.80 12.36
CA PRO A 102 -9.70 -15.46 12.13
C PRO A 102 -9.04 -15.94 13.43
N ILE A 103 -9.21 -15.23 14.56
CA ILE A 103 -8.75 -15.67 15.87
C ILE A 103 -9.43 -16.99 16.26
N LEU A 104 -10.76 -17.04 16.18
CA LEU A 104 -11.52 -18.26 16.50
C LEU A 104 -11.23 -19.40 15.51
N ALA A 105 -11.08 -19.10 14.21
CA ALA A 105 -10.67 -20.07 13.21
C ALA A 105 -9.33 -20.73 13.56
N ALA A 106 -8.32 -19.94 13.90
CA ALA A 106 -7.01 -20.44 14.31
C ALA A 106 -7.08 -21.31 15.57
N LEU A 107 -7.83 -20.89 16.57
CA LEU A 107 -8.05 -21.67 17.79
C LEU A 107 -8.81 -22.98 17.55
N ALA A 108 -9.72 -23.00 16.57
CA ALA A 108 -10.42 -24.20 16.12
C ALA A 108 -9.57 -25.11 15.22
N GLY A 109 -8.44 -24.61 14.69
CA GLY A 109 -7.57 -25.35 13.76
C GLY A 109 -8.04 -25.26 12.31
N ALA A 110 -8.83 -24.24 11.96
CA ALA A 110 -9.26 -23.95 10.60
C ALA A 110 -8.32 -22.94 9.94
N ASP A 111 -8.10 -23.10 8.63
CA ASP A 111 -7.34 -22.14 7.86
C ASP A 111 -8.11 -20.83 7.67
N SER A 112 -7.41 -19.73 7.43
CA SER A 112 -8.05 -18.45 7.18
C SER A 112 -7.29 -17.56 6.20
N LEU A 113 -8.06 -16.79 5.41
CA LEU A 113 -7.57 -15.68 4.60
C LEU A 113 -8.12 -14.36 5.17
N VAL A 114 -7.22 -13.48 5.58
CA VAL A 114 -7.55 -12.22 6.26
C VAL A 114 -7.15 -11.06 5.36
N VAL A 115 -8.12 -10.40 4.77
CA VAL A 115 -7.94 -9.21 3.94
C VAL A 115 -8.49 -8.01 4.69
N MET A 116 -7.60 -7.26 5.30
CA MET A 116 -7.93 -6.10 6.13
C MET A 116 -7.01 -4.93 5.82
N PRO A 117 -7.52 -3.68 5.73
CA PRO A 117 -6.68 -2.52 5.40
C PRO A 117 -5.57 -2.31 6.43
N THR A 118 -4.55 -1.55 6.02
CA THR A 118 -3.46 -1.14 6.92
C THR A 118 -4.03 -0.37 8.11
N GLY A 119 -3.52 -0.64 9.32
CA GLY A 119 -4.01 -0.01 10.56
C GLY A 119 -5.25 -0.65 11.18
N SER A 120 -5.86 -1.67 10.56
CA SER A 120 -6.99 -2.41 11.13
C SER A 120 -6.63 -3.32 12.31
N GLY A 121 -5.34 -3.54 12.58
CA GLY A 121 -4.87 -4.41 13.64
C GLY A 121 -4.78 -5.89 13.24
N LYS A 122 -4.43 -6.20 11.98
CA LYS A 122 -4.22 -7.56 11.46
C LYS A 122 -3.34 -8.44 12.34
N SER A 123 -2.27 -7.88 12.90
CA SER A 123 -1.31 -8.64 13.71
C SER A 123 -1.95 -9.30 14.93
N LEU A 124 -3.00 -8.71 15.50
CA LEU A 124 -3.73 -9.30 16.62
C LEU A 124 -4.38 -10.65 16.24
N CYS A 125 -4.75 -10.84 14.98
CA CYS A 125 -5.39 -12.06 14.50
C CYS A 125 -4.51 -13.31 14.68
N PHE A 126 -3.18 -13.18 14.61
CA PHE A 126 -2.25 -14.27 14.89
C PHE A 126 -1.60 -14.18 16.28
N GLN A 127 -1.45 -12.98 16.84
CA GLN A 127 -0.85 -12.79 18.17
C GLN A 127 -1.75 -13.34 19.28
N ALA A 128 -3.04 -13.04 19.24
CA ALA A 128 -3.97 -13.49 20.26
C ALA A 128 -4.07 -15.04 20.35
N PRO A 129 -4.27 -15.78 19.25
CA PRO A 129 -4.27 -17.24 19.32
C PRO A 129 -2.91 -17.83 19.70
N ALA A 130 -1.79 -17.19 19.35
CA ALA A 130 -0.45 -17.67 19.71
C ALA A 130 -0.25 -17.83 21.22
N PHE A 131 -0.79 -16.93 22.01
CA PHE A 131 -0.65 -16.96 23.47
C PHE A 131 -1.81 -17.65 24.19
N ALA A 132 -2.88 -17.99 23.46
CA ALA A 132 -4.04 -18.72 23.99
C ALA A 132 -3.96 -20.22 23.73
N SER A 133 -3.41 -20.69 22.60
CA SER A 133 -3.47 -22.10 22.17
C SER A 133 -2.51 -23.04 22.91
N GLY A 134 -1.39 -22.54 23.44
CA GLY A 134 -0.39 -23.37 24.14
C GLY A 134 0.64 -24.05 23.23
N GLY A 135 0.45 -24.15 21.92
CA GLY A 135 1.44 -24.58 20.94
C GLY A 135 2.30 -23.42 20.40
N LEU A 136 3.12 -23.70 19.40
CA LEU A 136 3.94 -22.70 18.73
C LEU A 136 3.18 -22.05 17.58
N THR A 137 3.18 -20.74 17.52
CA THR A 137 2.80 -19.96 16.34
C THR A 137 4.03 -19.47 15.62
N VAL A 138 4.11 -19.73 14.32
CA VAL A 138 5.17 -19.25 13.45
C VAL A 138 4.61 -18.19 12.52
N VAL A 139 5.19 -16.99 12.56
CA VAL A 139 4.80 -15.87 11.70
C VAL A 139 5.92 -15.59 10.72
N VAL A 140 5.59 -15.70 9.44
CA VAL A 140 6.51 -15.35 8.35
C VAL A 140 6.12 -13.97 7.84
N SER A 141 7.05 -13.01 7.92
CA SER A 141 6.86 -11.66 7.40
C SER A 141 8.07 -11.24 6.56
N PRO A 142 7.87 -10.51 5.44
CA PRO A 142 8.99 -10.07 4.60
C PRO A 142 9.72 -8.84 5.16
N LEU A 143 9.30 -8.32 6.31
CA LEU A 143 9.64 -7.01 6.82
C LEU A 143 10.35 -7.08 8.15
N ILE A 144 11.69 -7.05 8.09
CA ILE A 144 12.52 -7.20 9.28
C ILE A 144 12.24 -6.10 10.32
N ALA A 145 12.03 -4.84 9.88
CA ALA A 145 11.71 -3.75 10.79
C ALA A 145 10.37 -3.96 11.53
N LEU A 146 9.36 -4.50 10.84
CA LEU A 146 8.08 -4.84 11.45
C LEU A 146 8.19 -6.01 12.42
N ILE A 147 9.00 -7.01 12.07
CA ILE A 147 9.34 -8.15 12.97
C ILE A 147 9.94 -7.62 14.26
N GLN A 148 10.93 -6.72 14.18
CA GLN A 148 11.60 -6.13 15.32
C GLN A 148 10.62 -5.37 16.22
N ASP A 149 9.83 -4.46 15.63
CA ASP A 149 8.87 -3.64 16.38
C ASP A 149 7.79 -4.51 17.08
N GLN A 150 7.27 -5.53 16.39
CA GLN A 150 6.32 -6.47 17.00
C GLN A 150 6.96 -7.29 18.11
N HIS A 151 8.19 -7.79 17.89
CA HIS A 151 8.94 -8.51 18.91
C HIS A 151 9.13 -7.67 20.18
N ASP A 152 9.61 -6.44 20.03
CA ASP A 152 9.94 -5.58 21.17
C ASP A 152 8.70 -5.20 21.97
N ARG A 153 7.58 -4.90 21.29
CA ARG A 153 6.30 -4.65 21.97
C ARG A 153 5.78 -5.85 22.75
N LEU A 154 5.84 -7.04 22.17
CA LEU A 154 5.37 -8.27 22.81
C LEU A 154 6.30 -8.68 23.95
N ALA A 155 7.61 -8.56 23.78
CA ALA A 155 8.59 -8.82 24.82
C ALA A 155 8.45 -7.85 26.01
N ALA A 156 8.22 -6.56 25.75
CA ALA A 156 7.93 -5.56 26.79
C ALA A 156 6.64 -5.87 27.57
N ALA A 157 5.65 -6.51 26.94
CA ALA A 157 4.45 -7.01 27.59
C ALA A 157 4.65 -8.33 28.36
N GLY A 158 5.88 -8.83 28.44
CA GLY A 158 6.22 -10.08 29.13
C GLY A 158 5.69 -11.34 28.43
N LEU A 159 5.42 -11.28 27.12
CA LEU A 159 4.94 -12.42 26.36
C LEU A 159 6.10 -13.26 25.79
N PRO A 160 5.97 -14.59 25.75
CA PRO A 160 7.03 -15.50 25.32
C PRO A 160 7.21 -15.50 23.79
N VAL A 161 7.92 -14.51 23.29
CA VAL A 161 8.21 -14.28 21.86
C VAL A 161 9.71 -14.43 21.55
N ALA A 162 10.01 -14.84 20.34
CA ALA A 162 11.33 -14.77 19.74
C ALA A 162 11.25 -14.25 18.31
N MET A 163 12.33 -13.67 17.82
CA MET A 163 12.49 -13.35 16.41
C MET A 163 13.72 -14.07 15.84
N VAL A 164 13.70 -14.35 14.52
CA VAL A 164 14.84 -14.92 13.78
C VAL A 164 14.95 -14.18 12.45
N THR A 165 15.91 -13.25 12.36
CA THR A 165 16.12 -12.37 11.21
C THR A 165 17.59 -12.27 10.82
N SER A 166 17.92 -11.57 9.74
CA SER A 166 19.31 -11.33 9.31
C SER A 166 20.02 -10.23 10.09
N LEU A 167 19.30 -9.44 10.89
CA LEU A 167 19.90 -8.35 11.69
C LEU A 167 20.50 -8.84 13.01
N GLN A 168 20.16 -10.08 13.44
CA GLN A 168 20.68 -10.64 14.67
C GLN A 168 22.13 -11.09 14.51
N SER A 169 22.92 -10.89 15.54
CA SER A 169 24.23 -11.52 15.69
C SER A 169 24.10 -13.06 15.76
N GLY A 170 25.16 -13.78 15.43
CA GLY A 170 25.15 -15.24 15.52
C GLY A 170 24.80 -15.75 16.92
N ARG A 171 25.19 -15.04 17.99
CA ARG A 171 24.87 -15.37 19.39
C ARG A 171 23.38 -15.20 19.67
N GLU A 172 22.81 -14.06 19.31
CA GLU A 172 21.37 -13.78 19.52
C GLU A 172 20.49 -14.78 18.76
N MET A 173 20.87 -15.12 17.54
CA MET A 173 20.17 -16.14 16.75
C MET A 173 20.27 -17.53 17.41
N HIS A 174 21.45 -17.91 17.89
CA HIS A 174 21.65 -19.18 18.62
C HIS A 174 20.78 -19.24 19.89
N ASP A 175 20.76 -18.18 20.68
CA ASP A 175 19.95 -18.08 21.89
C ASP A 175 18.45 -18.15 21.59
N ALA A 176 17.98 -17.50 20.50
CA ALA A 176 16.60 -17.58 20.06
C ALA A 176 16.22 -19.02 19.66
N ILE A 177 17.05 -19.70 18.86
CA ILE A 177 16.84 -21.10 18.45
C ILE A 177 16.79 -22.02 19.67
N ALA A 178 17.72 -21.87 20.62
CA ALA A 178 17.75 -22.67 21.84
C ALA A 178 16.49 -22.48 22.72
N ARG A 179 15.95 -21.25 22.80
CA ARG A 179 14.68 -20.98 23.49
C ARG A 179 13.49 -21.66 22.79
N ILE A 180 13.48 -21.68 21.45
CA ILE A 180 12.46 -22.40 20.67
C ILE A 180 12.53 -23.89 20.95
N GLU A 181 13.72 -24.50 20.92
CA GLU A 181 13.93 -25.92 21.20
C GLU A 181 13.47 -26.32 22.63
N ARG A 182 13.73 -25.47 23.61
CA ARG A 182 13.26 -25.68 25.00
C ARG A 182 11.79 -25.38 25.22
N ARG A 183 11.02 -25.00 24.17
CA ARG A 183 9.59 -24.65 24.22
C ARG A 183 9.28 -23.46 25.15
N GLU A 184 10.22 -22.55 25.31
CA GLU A 184 10.08 -21.32 26.10
C GLU A 184 9.36 -20.21 25.30
N VAL A 185 9.11 -20.43 24.01
CA VAL A 185 8.54 -19.47 23.06
C VAL A 185 7.16 -19.96 22.61
N ARG A 186 6.21 -19.03 22.46
CA ARG A 186 4.87 -19.28 21.92
C ARG A 186 4.67 -18.63 20.55
N LEU A 187 5.39 -17.58 20.26
CA LEU A 187 5.36 -16.87 18.99
C LEU A 187 6.76 -16.67 18.45
N VAL A 188 7.00 -17.15 17.25
CA VAL A 188 8.24 -16.89 16.50
C VAL A 188 7.92 -15.98 15.32
N LEU A 189 8.59 -14.85 15.25
CA LEU A 189 8.55 -13.93 14.12
C LEU A 189 9.82 -14.16 13.27
N CYS A 190 9.68 -14.48 11.99
CA CYS A 190 10.84 -14.75 11.14
C CYS A 190 10.66 -14.25 9.71
N ALA A 191 11.78 -14.01 9.04
CA ALA A 191 11.82 -13.76 7.62
C ALA A 191 11.82 -15.09 6.83
N PRO A 192 11.25 -15.13 5.61
CA PRO A 192 11.05 -16.39 4.87
C PRO A 192 12.35 -17.13 4.59
N GLU A 193 13.45 -16.44 4.33
CA GLU A 193 14.77 -17.02 4.04
C GLU A 193 15.38 -17.75 5.25
N ARG A 194 14.87 -17.55 6.46
CA ARG A 194 15.37 -18.23 7.67
C ARG A 194 15.10 -19.73 7.67
N PHE A 195 14.12 -20.20 6.90
CA PHE A 195 13.88 -21.65 6.75
C PHE A 195 14.95 -22.38 5.95
N ALA A 196 15.84 -21.68 5.28
CA ALA A 196 17.06 -22.28 4.71
C ALA A 196 18.09 -22.67 5.81
N HIS A 197 17.95 -22.16 7.04
CA HIS A 197 18.83 -22.48 8.16
C HIS A 197 18.32 -23.74 8.89
N GLU A 198 19.01 -24.87 8.70
CA GLU A 198 18.58 -26.18 9.20
C GLU A 198 18.33 -26.23 10.72
N ALA A 199 19.18 -25.60 11.54
CA ALA A 199 19.02 -25.62 13.00
C ALA A 199 17.71 -24.91 13.40
N PHE A 200 17.37 -23.78 12.76
CA PHE A 200 16.09 -23.11 13.00
C PHE A 200 14.90 -23.99 12.60
N THR A 201 14.94 -24.55 11.40
CA THR A 201 13.86 -25.42 10.91
C THR A 201 13.64 -26.63 11.82
N ARG A 202 14.72 -27.28 12.28
CA ARG A 202 14.64 -28.41 13.25
C ARG A 202 14.07 -27.96 14.60
N ALA A 203 14.48 -26.80 15.12
CA ALA A 203 13.97 -26.27 16.37
C ALA A 203 12.44 -26.00 16.30
N VAL A 204 11.96 -25.46 15.19
CA VAL A 204 10.51 -25.27 14.96
C VAL A 204 9.80 -26.62 14.86
N GLN A 205 10.32 -27.59 14.09
CA GLN A 205 9.73 -28.92 13.93
C GLN A 205 9.66 -29.74 15.24
N ALA A 206 10.54 -29.47 16.20
CA ALA A 206 10.51 -30.11 17.53
C ALA A 206 9.31 -29.63 18.40
N ASN A 207 8.58 -28.63 17.93
CA ASN A 207 7.41 -28.08 18.60
C ASN A 207 6.11 -28.48 17.88
N PRO A 208 4.99 -28.65 18.61
CA PRO A 208 3.68 -28.69 17.98
C PRO A 208 3.34 -27.29 17.44
N VAL A 209 3.30 -27.14 16.10
CA VAL A 209 2.94 -25.87 15.45
C VAL A 209 1.41 -25.79 15.37
N ASP A 210 0.82 -24.88 16.14
CA ASP A 210 -0.63 -24.66 16.14
C ASP A 210 -1.05 -23.73 14.98
N LEU A 211 -0.25 -22.72 14.67
CA LEU A 211 -0.54 -21.77 13.63
C LEU A 211 0.71 -21.40 12.82
N LEU A 212 0.60 -21.47 11.50
CA LEU A 212 1.51 -20.84 10.56
C LEU A 212 0.82 -19.60 9.99
N ALA A 213 1.24 -18.41 10.40
CA ALA A 213 0.75 -17.15 9.90
C ALA A 213 1.70 -16.59 8.82
N ILE A 214 1.15 -16.22 7.67
CA ILE A 214 1.88 -15.66 6.54
C ILE A 214 1.40 -14.22 6.37
N ASP A 215 2.23 -13.29 6.86
CA ASP A 215 1.96 -11.86 6.74
C ASP A 215 2.36 -11.37 5.36
N GLU A 216 1.70 -10.30 4.89
CA GLU A 216 1.82 -9.78 3.52
C GLU A 216 1.69 -10.88 2.45
N ALA A 217 0.69 -11.74 2.63
CA ALA A 217 0.49 -12.93 1.79
C ALA A 217 0.30 -12.62 0.30
N HIS A 218 0.00 -11.36 -0.07
CA HIS A 218 -0.02 -10.93 -1.48
C HIS A 218 1.35 -11.10 -2.17
N CYS A 219 2.45 -11.19 -1.40
CA CYS A 219 3.79 -11.47 -1.94
C CYS A 219 3.92 -12.87 -2.57
N VAL A 220 3.01 -13.80 -2.28
CA VAL A 220 2.98 -15.12 -2.93
C VAL A 220 2.36 -15.06 -4.32
N SER A 221 1.55 -14.05 -4.57
CA SER A 221 0.81 -13.91 -5.82
C SER A 221 1.65 -13.22 -6.89
N ASP A 222 1.69 -13.83 -8.05
CA ASP A 222 2.25 -13.19 -9.23
C ASP A 222 1.49 -11.92 -9.64
N TRP A 223 0.24 -11.79 -9.27
CA TRP A 223 -0.60 -10.61 -9.47
C TRP A 223 -0.48 -9.59 -8.33
N GLY A 224 0.22 -9.93 -7.25
CA GLY A 224 0.52 -9.02 -6.15
C GLY A 224 1.48 -7.91 -6.58
N HIS A 225 1.35 -6.74 -5.98
CA HIS A 225 2.18 -5.56 -6.30
C HIS A 225 3.63 -5.67 -5.78
N ASP A 226 3.93 -6.62 -4.89
CA ASP A 226 5.26 -6.89 -4.30
C ASP A 226 5.55 -8.40 -4.29
N PHE A 227 5.55 -9.01 -5.48
CA PHE A 227 5.86 -10.43 -5.62
C PHE A 227 7.28 -10.74 -5.14
N ARG A 228 7.41 -11.79 -4.32
CA ARG A 228 8.69 -12.25 -3.76
C ARG A 228 8.87 -13.75 -4.01
N PRO A 229 9.89 -14.15 -4.79
CA PRO A 229 10.15 -15.57 -5.09
C PRO A 229 10.30 -16.45 -3.84
N GLU A 230 10.81 -15.90 -2.74
CA GLU A 230 10.99 -16.60 -1.47
C GLU A 230 9.65 -17.05 -0.88
N TYR A 231 8.57 -16.35 -1.17
CA TYR A 231 7.21 -16.69 -0.72
C TYR A 231 6.64 -17.92 -1.41
N LEU A 232 7.11 -18.28 -2.60
CA LEU A 232 6.71 -19.51 -3.28
C LEU A 232 7.12 -20.77 -2.50
N GLN A 233 8.16 -20.67 -1.68
CA GLN A 233 8.61 -21.78 -0.86
C GLN A 233 7.73 -22.01 0.38
N LEU A 234 6.91 -21.02 0.77
CA LEU A 234 6.08 -21.09 1.97
C LEU A 234 5.01 -22.18 1.89
N ALA A 235 4.54 -22.52 0.68
CA ALA A 235 3.64 -23.66 0.50
C ALA A 235 4.25 -24.98 1.02
N ARG A 236 5.58 -25.15 0.90
CA ARG A 236 6.30 -26.32 1.43
C ARG A 236 6.34 -26.33 2.95
N LEU A 237 6.29 -25.17 3.60
CA LEU A 237 6.33 -25.10 5.07
C LEU A 237 5.11 -25.77 5.69
N ARG A 238 3.95 -25.76 5.02
CA ARG A 238 2.79 -26.50 5.47
C ARG A 238 3.09 -28.00 5.59
N GLN A 239 3.81 -28.57 4.64
CA GLN A 239 4.21 -29.99 4.66
C GLN A 239 5.31 -30.26 5.69
N VAL A 240 6.29 -29.36 5.78
CA VAL A 240 7.48 -29.50 6.66
C VAL A 240 7.12 -29.31 8.13
N LEU A 241 6.28 -28.32 8.45
CA LEU A 241 5.92 -27.96 9.83
C LEU A 241 4.63 -28.63 10.31
N ALA A 242 3.81 -29.15 9.39
CA ALA A 242 2.51 -29.75 9.66
C ALA A 242 1.65 -28.93 10.66
N PRO A 243 1.46 -27.61 10.44
CA PRO A 243 0.71 -26.76 11.34
C PRO A 243 -0.75 -27.22 11.43
N ARG A 244 -1.38 -26.99 12.57
CA ARG A 244 -2.80 -27.27 12.77
C ARG A 244 -3.67 -26.40 11.87
N SER A 245 -3.29 -25.12 11.68
CA SER A 245 -3.93 -24.15 10.79
C SER A 245 -2.93 -23.23 10.11
N VAL A 246 -3.33 -22.69 8.96
CA VAL A 246 -2.59 -21.66 8.22
C VAL A 246 -3.44 -20.41 8.13
N MET A 247 -2.86 -19.26 8.43
CA MET A 247 -3.50 -17.96 8.31
C MET A 247 -2.70 -17.10 7.32
N ALA A 248 -3.31 -16.72 6.21
CA ALA A 248 -2.76 -15.76 5.26
C ALA A 248 -3.35 -14.39 5.54
N LEU A 249 -2.48 -13.36 5.69
CA LEU A 249 -2.90 -12.00 6.00
C LEU A 249 -2.35 -11.02 4.97
N THR A 250 -3.17 -10.09 4.52
CA THR A 250 -2.75 -9.00 3.63
C THR A 250 -3.61 -7.76 3.81
N ALA A 251 -3.04 -6.61 3.43
CA ALA A 251 -3.78 -5.35 3.40
C ALA A 251 -4.42 -5.06 2.04
N THR A 252 -3.91 -5.66 0.98
CA THR A 252 -4.22 -5.33 -0.41
C THR A 252 -4.34 -6.61 -1.24
N ALA A 253 -5.56 -7.10 -1.41
CA ALA A 253 -5.81 -8.23 -2.31
C ALA A 253 -7.12 -8.00 -3.06
N THR A 254 -7.03 -8.01 -4.39
CA THR A 254 -8.20 -8.13 -5.26
C THR A 254 -8.80 -9.53 -5.12
N PRO A 255 -10.01 -9.79 -5.64
CA PRO A 255 -10.56 -11.13 -5.68
C PRO A 255 -9.61 -12.16 -6.30
N GLU A 256 -8.99 -11.82 -7.43
CA GLU A 256 -8.07 -12.69 -8.17
C GLU A 256 -6.81 -13.01 -7.36
N VAL A 257 -6.25 -12.00 -6.67
CA VAL A 257 -5.10 -12.19 -5.75
C VAL A 257 -5.49 -13.06 -4.57
N SER A 258 -6.71 -12.91 -4.05
CA SER A 258 -7.23 -13.73 -2.95
C SER A 258 -7.33 -15.21 -3.34
N ASP A 259 -7.88 -15.51 -4.51
CA ASP A 259 -7.99 -16.87 -5.05
C ASP A 259 -6.60 -17.49 -5.30
N GLU A 260 -5.64 -16.68 -5.77
CA GLU A 260 -4.28 -17.14 -5.97
C GLU A 260 -3.56 -17.44 -4.64
N ILE A 261 -3.74 -16.61 -3.62
CA ILE A 261 -3.20 -16.86 -2.26
C ILE A 261 -3.73 -18.19 -1.72
N ILE A 262 -5.05 -18.42 -1.80
CA ILE A 262 -5.68 -19.67 -1.34
C ILE A 262 -5.04 -20.87 -2.03
N ARG A 263 -4.94 -20.82 -3.36
CA ARG A 263 -4.38 -21.92 -4.16
C ARG A 263 -2.89 -22.15 -3.88
N ARG A 264 -2.07 -21.09 -3.85
CA ARG A 264 -0.62 -21.21 -3.72
C ARG A 264 -0.16 -21.60 -2.31
N LEU A 265 -0.89 -21.19 -1.29
CA LEU A 265 -0.60 -21.57 0.10
C LEU A 265 -1.33 -22.85 0.54
N ASP A 266 -2.05 -23.52 -0.37
CA ASP A 266 -2.84 -24.72 -0.10
C ASP A 266 -3.77 -24.55 1.12
N LEU A 267 -4.49 -23.41 1.19
CA LEU A 267 -5.45 -23.18 2.26
C LEU A 267 -6.67 -24.07 2.08
N ARG A 268 -7.03 -24.79 3.13
CA ARG A 268 -8.10 -25.82 3.12
C ARG A 268 -9.39 -25.21 3.64
N ASP A 269 -10.36 -25.01 2.76
CA ASP A 269 -11.67 -24.43 3.08
C ASP A 269 -11.55 -23.22 4.05
N PRO A 270 -10.78 -22.17 3.66
CA PRO A 270 -10.40 -21.13 4.60
C PRO A 270 -11.56 -20.24 5.00
N VAL A 271 -11.61 -19.88 6.28
CA VAL A 271 -12.46 -18.79 6.74
C VAL A 271 -11.96 -17.49 6.14
N THR A 272 -12.65 -16.99 5.11
CA THR A 272 -12.30 -15.72 4.48
C THR A 272 -12.93 -14.56 5.23
N VAL A 273 -12.08 -13.59 5.60
CA VAL A 273 -12.51 -12.35 6.27
C VAL A 273 -12.03 -11.16 5.45
N ARG A 274 -12.98 -10.37 4.96
CA ARG A 274 -12.73 -9.09 4.28
C ARG A 274 -13.50 -8.02 5.05
N THR A 275 -12.79 -7.03 5.60
CA THR A 275 -13.42 -5.95 6.39
C THR A 275 -13.73 -4.71 5.56
N GLY A 276 -13.50 -4.79 4.26
CA GLY A 276 -13.65 -3.66 3.35
C GLY A 276 -12.39 -2.81 3.23
N PHE A 277 -12.37 -2.00 2.17
CA PHE A 277 -11.26 -1.09 1.84
C PHE A 277 -11.66 0.37 2.04
N ASP A 278 -12.86 0.61 2.57
CA ASP A 278 -13.32 1.96 2.76
C ASP A 278 -12.60 2.67 3.91
N ARG A 279 -12.14 3.88 3.62
CA ARG A 279 -11.49 4.78 4.55
C ARG A 279 -12.26 6.11 4.57
N PRO A 280 -13.38 6.17 5.31
CA PRO A 280 -14.27 7.34 5.27
C PRO A 280 -13.60 8.65 5.75
N ASN A 281 -12.55 8.55 6.53
CA ASN A 281 -11.78 9.69 7.04
C ASN A 281 -10.68 10.18 6.07
N LEU A 282 -10.49 9.53 4.92
CA LEU A 282 -9.49 9.95 3.92
C LEU A 282 -10.15 10.65 2.73
N SER A 283 -9.56 11.76 2.29
CA SER A 283 -9.84 12.34 0.98
C SER A 283 -8.76 11.90 -0.03
N PHE A 284 -9.20 11.63 -1.28
CA PHE A 284 -8.32 11.20 -2.36
C PHE A 284 -8.35 12.23 -3.49
N ASP A 285 -7.23 12.85 -3.77
CA ASP A 285 -7.12 13.88 -4.80
C ASP A 285 -6.13 13.49 -5.89
N VAL A 286 -6.51 13.71 -7.15
CA VAL A 286 -5.64 13.56 -8.31
C VAL A 286 -5.48 14.89 -8.98
N VAL A 287 -4.26 15.42 -9.00
CA VAL A 287 -3.92 16.66 -9.68
C VAL A 287 -3.10 16.36 -10.92
N ARG A 288 -3.69 16.61 -12.09
CA ARG A 288 -3.00 16.43 -13.37
C ARG A 288 -2.18 17.67 -13.69
N LEU A 289 -0.88 17.51 -13.87
CA LEU A 289 0.08 18.58 -14.10
C LEU A 289 0.80 18.35 -15.42
N ASP A 290 0.39 19.07 -16.45
CA ASP A 290 0.96 18.98 -17.79
C ASP A 290 1.43 20.36 -18.30
N GLY A 291 2.27 20.36 -19.34
CA GLY A 291 2.72 21.55 -20.04
C GLY A 291 3.85 22.32 -19.34
N ARG A 292 4.12 23.51 -19.85
CA ARG A 292 5.21 24.37 -19.33
C ARG A 292 4.96 24.73 -17.85
N GLY A 293 6.01 24.66 -17.03
CA GLY A 293 5.93 24.98 -15.60
C GLY A 293 5.25 23.91 -14.71
N ALA A 294 4.96 22.73 -15.23
CA ALA A 294 4.31 21.65 -14.45
C ALA A 294 5.10 21.32 -13.17
N VAL A 295 6.45 21.24 -13.23
CA VAL A 295 7.30 20.99 -12.05
C VAL A 295 7.21 22.14 -11.04
N ALA A 296 7.18 23.40 -11.50
CA ALA A 296 7.04 24.55 -10.61
C ALA A 296 5.67 24.56 -9.90
N ARG A 297 4.59 24.23 -10.64
CA ARG A 297 3.25 24.07 -10.04
C ARG A 297 3.22 22.89 -9.05
N LYS A 298 3.89 21.80 -9.36
CA LYS A 298 4.00 20.63 -8.48
C LYS A 298 4.61 21.01 -7.13
N TRP A 299 5.71 21.77 -7.16
CA TRP A 299 6.36 22.31 -5.96
C TRP A 299 5.43 23.24 -5.19
N ALA A 300 4.81 24.19 -5.87
CA ALA A 300 3.92 25.16 -5.24
C ALA A 300 2.69 24.49 -4.60
N MET A 301 2.14 23.45 -5.22
CA MET A 301 1.03 22.66 -4.65
C MET A 301 1.46 21.86 -3.42
N LEU A 302 2.62 21.21 -3.48
CA LEU A 302 3.15 20.48 -2.33
C LEU A 302 3.39 21.43 -1.16
N GLU A 303 4.06 22.56 -1.39
CA GLU A 303 4.34 23.59 -0.38
C GLU A 303 3.03 24.16 0.21
N ALA A 304 2.08 24.55 -0.60
CA ALA A 304 0.79 25.07 -0.15
C ALA A 304 0.03 24.03 0.70
N GLY A 305 -0.03 22.79 0.25
CA GLY A 305 -0.74 21.75 0.97
C GLY A 305 -0.06 21.33 2.28
N LEU A 306 1.28 21.34 2.35
CA LEU A 306 2.01 21.08 3.59
C LEU A 306 1.91 22.23 4.59
N SER A 307 1.82 23.48 4.10
CA SER A 307 1.66 24.69 4.93
C SER A 307 0.24 24.90 5.43
N ALA A 308 -0.74 24.22 4.82
CA ALA A 308 -2.14 24.33 5.24
C ALA A 308 -2.34 23.76 6.66
N PRO A 309 -3.34 24.25 7.42
CA PRO A 309 -3.68 23.66 8.71
C PRO A 309 -3.96 22.16 8.60
N GLY A 310 -3.24 21.34 9.35
CA GLY A 310 -3.32 19.88 9.24
C GLY A 310 -2.64 19.31 7.99
N GLY A 311 -1.70 20.02 7.37
CA GLY A 311 -0.91 19.52 6.24
C GLY A 311 0.25 18.60 6.64
N THR A 312 0.69 18.68 7.89
CA THR A 312 1.73 17.84 8.51
C THR A 312 1.21 17.17 9.79
N PRO A 313 1.82 16.04 10.24
CA PRO A 313 2.94 15.32 9.62
C PRO A 313 2.59 14.69 8.27
N ALA A 314 3.55 14.66 7.34
CA ALA A 314 3.28 14.19 5.98
C ALA A 314 4.38 13.28 5.42
N ILE A 315 3.96 12.37 4.52
CA ILE A 315 4.85 11.50 3.74
C ILE A 315 4.77 11.91 2.28
N VAL A 316 5.92 12.09 1.61
CA VAL A 316 5.99 12.42 0.18
C VAL A 316 6.66 11.26 -0.57
N TYR A 317 5.85 10.47 -1.31
CA TYR A 317 6.35 9.33 -2.07
C TYR A 317 6.94 9.74 -3.41
N CYS A 318 8.18 9.36 -3.64
CA CYS A 318 8.97 9.65 -4.83
C CYS A 318 9.28 8.37 -5.61
N GLY A 319 9.30 8.45 -6.93
CA GLY A 319 9.51 7.29 -7.80
C GLY A 319 10.97 6.86 -7.98
N THR A 320 11.94 7.62 -7.47
CA THR A 320 13.38 7.32 -7.57
C THR A 320 14.14 7.86 -6.36
N ARG A 321 15.33 7.28 -6.07
CA ARG A 321 16.23 7.74 -5.00
C ARG A 321 16.59 9.22 -5.18
N LYS A 322 17.02 9.60 -6.39
CA LYS A 322 17.36 10.98 -6.73
C LYS A 322 16.21 11.96 -6.49
N ALA A 323 14.99 11.61 -6.90
CA ALA A 323 13.83 12.47 -6.64
C ALA A 323 13.52 12.58 -5.13
N THR A 324 13.81 11.54 -4.35
CA THR A 324 13.66 11.57 -2.89
C THR A 324 14.60 12.59 -2.25
N GLU A 325 15.86 12.56 -2.64
CA GLU A 325 16.89 13.51 -2.19
C GLU A 325 16.54 14.94 -2.60
N GLU A 326 16.22 15.17 -3.89
CA GLU A 326 15.81 16.48 -4.42
C GLU A 326 14.57 17.05 -3.70
N VAL A 327 13.60 16.20 -3.38
CA VAL A 327 12.37 16.62 -2.67
C VAL A 327 12.66 16.94 -1.20
N ALA A 328 13.44 16.12 -0.51
CA ALA A 328 13.82 16.38 0.88
C ALA A 328 14.61 17.68 1.01
N GLU A 329 15.63 17.88 0.18
CA GLU A 329 16.45 19.11 0.14
C GLU A 329 15.59 20.33 -0.23
N GLY A 330 14.74 20.17 -1.26
CA GLY A 330 13.86 21.24 -1.71
C GLY A 330 12.84 21.68 -0.67
N LEU A 331 12.32 20.77 0.15
CA LEU A 331 11.42 21.07 1.28
C LEU A 331 12.19 21.72 2.43
N ALA A 332 13.40 21.23 2.76
CA ALA A 332 14.26 21.84 3.78
C ALA A 332 14.61 23.28 3.42
N ALA A 333 14.96 23.56 2.15
CA ALA A 333 15.22 24.92 1.65
C ALA A 333 13.99 25.86 1.73
N ARG A 334 12.78 25.30 1.85
CA ARG A 334 11.52 26.03 2.06
C ARG A 334 11.09 26.16 3.51
N GLY A 335 11.93 25.69 4.43
CA GLY A 335 11.72 25.84 5.87
C GLY A 335 10.97 24.69 6.56
N PHE A 336 10.66 23.58 5.85
CA PHE A 336 10.11 22.38 6.46
C PHE A 336 11.19 21.55 7.18
N GLN A 337 10.84 20.94 8.28
CA GLN A 337 11.70 19.92 8.92
C GLN A 337 11.54 18.61 8.12
N ALA A 338 12.26 18.51 7.01
CA ALA A 338 12.13 17.42 6.05
C ALA A 338 13.37 16.52 6.03
N VAL A 339 13.16 15.21 5.94
CA VAL A 339 14.20 14.19 5.82
C VAL A 339 13.94 13.29 4.61
N GLY A 340 15.02 12.74 4.03
CA GLY A 340 14.95 11.76 2.94
C GLY A 340 15.05 10.32 3.46
N TYR A 341 14.41 9.35 2.76
CA TYR A 341 14.52 7.93 3.06
C TYR A 341 14.44 7.06 1.80
N HIS A 342 15.46 6.28 1.52
CA HIS A 342 15.44 5.27 0.45
C HIS A 342 16.47 4.16 0.68
N ALA A 343 16.29 3.01 0.05
CA ALA A 343 17.12 1.82 0.22
C ALA A 343 18.60 1.99 -0.18
N GLY A 344 18.96 3.07 -0.89
CA GLY A 344 20.36 3.36 -1.26
C GLY A 344 21.14 4.15 -0.22
N MET A 345 20.49 4.61 0.86
CA MET A 345 21.15 5.31 1.96
C MET A 345 21.91 4.32 2.86
N PRO A 346 23.01 4.75 3.52
CA PRO A 346 23.63 4.02 4.61
C PRO A 346 22.60 3.68 5.72
N ASP A 347 22.77 2.54 6.37
CA ASP A 347 21.81 2.05 7.37
C ASP A 347 21.63 3.03 8.54
N ASP A 348 22.71 3.63 9.02
CA ASP A 348 22.69 4.60 10.09
C ASP A 348 21.93 5.90 9.72
N GLU A 349 22.02 6.33 8.47
CA GLU A 349 21.24 7.48 7.97
C GLU A 349 19.75 7.14 7.84
N ARG A 350 19.44 5.93 7.34
CA ARG A 350 18.06 5.46 7.28
C ARG A 350 17.40 5.43 8.66
N ILE A 351 18.11 4.89 9.65
CA ILE A 351 17.64 4.83 11.04
C ILE A 351 17.42 6.25 11.58
N ARG A 352 18.39 7.17 11.39
CA ARG A 352 18.26 8.56 11.85
C ARG A 352 17.06 9.28 11.21
N SER A 353 16.85 9.11 9.90
CA SER A 353 15.72 9.72 9.18
C SER A 353 14.38 9.16 9.67
N GLN A 354 14.30 7.85 9.84
CA GLN A 354 13.12 7.20 10.39
C GLN A 354 12.81 7.68 11.80
N ASP A 355 13.80 7.69 12.68
CA ASP A 355 13.66 8.14 14.06
C ASP A 355 13.28 9.63 14.17
N ALA A 356 13.83 10.46 13.29
CA ALA A 356 13.46 11.87 13.23
C ALA A 356 11.99 12.05 12.88
N PHE A 357 11.47 11.32 11.89
CA PHE A 357 10.07 11.37 11.53
C PHE A 357 9.17 10.74 12.60
N MET A 358 9.51 9.56 13.12
CA MET A 358 8.71 8.87 14.13
C MET A 358 8.63 9.63 15.46
N SER A 359 9.68 10.33 15.87
CA SER A 359 9.72 11.14 17.09
C SER A 359 9.13 12.56 16.94
N GLY A 360 8.70 12.96 15.72
CA GLY A 360 8.18 14.30 15.46
C GLY A 360 9.27 15.39 15.34
N ARG A 361 10.54 15.03 15.26
CA ARG A 361 11.64 15.97 14.97
C ARG A 361 11.65 16.38 13.50
N ALA A 362 11.10 15.55 12.62
CA ALA A 362 10.81 15.89 11.24
C ALA A 362 9.30 15.86 11.01
N ASP A 363 8.78 16.91 10.35
CA ASP A 363 7.36 17.04 10.01
C ASP A 363 7.04 16.35 8.69
N VAL A 364 8.04 16.24 7.80
CA VAL A 364 7.88 15.65 6.47
C VAL A 364 8.99 14.64 6.21
N ILE A 365 8.61 13.51 5.64
CA ILE A 365 9.55 12.55 5.10
C ILE A 365 9.32 12.35 3.62
N ALA A 366 10.34 12.63 2.79
CA ALA A 366 10.35 12.28 1.38
C ALA A 366 10.94 10.88 1.23
N ALA A 367 10.24 9.97 0.54
CA ALA A 367 10.67 8.58 0.53
C ALA A 367 10.33 7.85 -0.78
N THR A 368 11.09 6.79 -1.07
CA THR A 368 10.64 5.75 -2.00
C THR A 368 9.68 4.79 -1.29
N ASN A 369 9.10 3.83 -2.03
CA ASN A 369 8.29 2.74 -1.45
C ASN A 369 9.03 1.91 -0.38
N ALA A 370 10.36 2.05 -0.26
CA ALA A 370 11.14 1.44 0.83
C ALA A 370 10.75 1.98 2.22
N PHE A 371 10.23 3.22 2.30
CA PHE A 371 9.60 3.77 3.49
C PHE A 371 8.13 3.42 3.49
N GLY A 372 7.83 2.23 3.87
CA GLY A 372 6.46 1.80 3.71
C GLY A 372 6.03 0.79 4.75
N MET A 373 6.48 -0.39 4.58
CA MET A 373 6.06 -1.52 5.41
C MET A 373 6.75 -1.43 6.77
N GLY A 374 5.98 -1.46 7.87
CA GLY A 374 6.50 -1.37 9.24
C GLY A 374 6.45 0.04 9.89
N ILE A 375 5.99 1.06 9.20
CA ILE A 375 5.82 2.41 9.77
C ILE A 375 4.44 2.51 10.43
N ASP A 376 4.44 2.74 11.74
CA ASP A 376 3.22 2.85 12.55
C ASP A 376 3.11 4.22 13.25
N ARG A 377 3.24 5.29 12.47
CA ARG A 377 2.90 6.64 12.91
C ARG A 377 1.42 6.91 12.61
N SER A 378 0.60 7.01 13.64
CA SER A 378 -0.87 7.08 13.49
C SER A 378 -1.38 8.46 13.11
N ASP A 379 -0.65 9.52 13.44
CA ASP A 379 -1.04 10.93 13.29
C ASP A 379 -0.65 11.56 11.94
N VAL A 380 -0.24 10.76 10.94
CA VAL A 380 0.06 11.28 9.59
C VAL A 380 -1.19 11.91 8.99
N ARG A 381 -1.10 13.19 8.61
CA ARG A 381 -2.22 13.96 8.05
C ARG A 381 -2.22 13.96 6.53
N GLY A 382 -1.05 13.98 5.90
CA GLY A 382 -0.89 14.04 4.45
C GLY A 382 -0.03 12.94 3.87
N VAL A 383 -0.51 12.29 2.80
CA VAL A 383 0.32 11.45 1.93
C VAL A 383 0.30 12.04 0.54
N TRP A 384 1.47 12.43 0.08
CA TRP A 384 1.67 13.07 -1.21
C TRP A 384 2.44 12.14 -2.14
N HIS A 385 1.90 11.90 -3.32
CA HIS A 385 2.62 11.17 -4.35
C HIS A 385 3.26 12.16 -5.31
N TRP A 386 4.55 12.42 -5.12
CA TRP A 386 5.36 13.22 -6.04
C TRP A 386 5.50 12.55 -7.39
N SER A 387 5.48 11.24 -7.45
CA SER A 387 5.49 10.46 -8.68
C SER A 387 4.33 9.47 -8.69
N ILE A 388 3.81 9.16 -9.87
CA ILE A 388 2.76 8.14 -10.01
C ILE A 388 3.30 6.79 -9.51
N PRO A 389 2.61 6.11 -8.59
CA PRO A 389 2.97 4.76 -8.13
C PRO A 389 2.91 3.73 -9.26
N THR A 390 3.54 2.58 -9.07
CA THR A 390 3.60 1.53 -10.08
C THR A 390 2.28 0.77 -10.26
N SER A 391 1.40 0.82 -9.25
CA SER A 391 0.07 0.17 -9.27
C SER A 391 -0.92 0.91 -8.37
N LEU A 392 -2.21 0.61 -8.54
CA LEU A 392 -3.28 1.17 -7.71
C LEU A 392 -3.27 0.57 -6.29
N GLU A 393 -2.86 -0.69 -6.14
CA GLU A 393 -2.66 -1.34 -4.84
C GLU A 393 -1.55 -0.67 -4.03
N GLY A 394 -0.40 -0.40 -4.69
CA GLY A 394 0.70 0.36 -4.10
C GLY A 394 0.27 1.76 -3.68
N TYR A 395 -0.46 2.47 -4.56
CA TYR A 395 -1.05 3.77 -4.22
C TYR A 395 -1.93 3.70 -2.97
N TYR A 396 -2.86 2.73 -2.92
CA TYR A 396 -3.78 2.59 -1.80
C TYR A 396 -3.05 2.22 -0.50
N GLN A 397 -2.05 1.36 -0.56
CA GLN A 397 -1.23 0.99 0.59
C GLN A 397 -0.44 2.17 1.15
N GLU A 398 0.10 3.02 0.28
CA GLU A 398 0.83 4.23 0.62
C GLU A 398 -0.13 5.31 1.17
N ALA A 399 -1.22 5.60 0.47
CA ALA A 399 -2.27 6.53 0.87
C ALA A 399 -2.91 6.15 2.22
N GLY A 400 -3.08 4.85 2.47
CA GLY A 400 -3.64 4.30 3.70
C GLY A 400 -2.83 4.56 4.97
N ARG A 401 -1.64 5.17 4.87
CA ARG A 401 -0.84 5.60 6.03
C ARG A 401 -1.37 6.87 6.67
N ALA A 402 -2.11 7.70 5.94
CA ALA A 402 -2.78 8.86 6.50
C ALA A 402 -3.94 8.45 7.43
N GLY A 403 -4.16 9.22 8.48
CA GLY A 403 -5.34 9.12 9.33
C GLY A 403 -5.57 7.75 9.98
N ARG A 404 -4.54 7.04 10.43
CA ARG A 404 -4.68 5.75 11.13
C ARG A 404 -5.32 5.88 12.51
N ASP A 405 -5.30 7.07 13.07
CA ASP A 405 -5.97 7.45 14.32
C ASP A 405 -7.48 7.70 14.14
N GLY A 406 -8.00 7.59 12.91
CA GLY A 406 -9.41 7.86 12.58
C GLY A 406 -9.72 9.34 12.31
N LEU A 407 -8.76 10.24 12.54
CA LEU A 407 -8.92 11.65 12.23
C LEU A 407 -8.78 11.90 10.71
N PRO A 408 -9.28 13.04 10.19
CA PRO A 408 -9.17 13.37 8.77
C PRO A 408 -7.73 13.31 8.26
N GLY A 409 -7.55 12.66 7.13
CA GLY A 409 -6.28 12.56 6.40
C GLY A 409 -6.49 12.81 4.91
N ARG A 410 -5.42 13.14 4.21
CA ARG A 410 -5.45 13.48 2.80
C ARG A 410 -4.42 12.70 2.01
N ALA A 411 -4.82 12.14 0.87
CA ALA A 411 -3.93 11.54 -0.12
C ALA A 411 -4.00 12.37 -1.42
N VAL A 412 -2.85 12.89 -1.87
CA VAL A 412 -2.77 13.72 -3.08
C VAL A 412 -1.80 13.11 -4.08
N LEU A 413 -2.27 12.78 -5.27
CA LEU A 413 -1.46 12.29 -6.37
C LEU A 413 -1.17 13.43 -7.36
N LEU A 414 0.08 13.86 -7.43
CA LEU A 414 0.57 14.90 -8.36
C LEU A 414 1.01 14.23 -9.67
N ALA A 415 0.06 13.93 -10.55
CA ALA A 415 0.26 13.14 -11.76
C ALA A 415 0.85 13.97 -12.90
N MET A 416 2.00 13.53 -13.45
CA MET A 416 2.61 14.08 -14.65
C MET A 416 2.74 13.02 -15.75
N ARG A 417 2.54 13.40 -17.02
CA ARG A 417 2.74 12.47 -18.16
C ARG A 417 4.15 11.87 -18.23
N ALA A 418 5.15 12.59 -17.74
CA ALA A 418 6.52 12.08 -17.66
C ALA A 418 6.62 10.82 -16.77
N ASP A 419 5.82 10.75 -15.70
CA ASP A 419 5.78 9.58 -14.81
C ASP A 419 5.21 8.35 -15.53
N LEU A 420 4.20 8.52 -16.38
CA LEU A 420 3.65 7.42 -17.20
C LEU A 420 4.72 6.83 -18.14
N GLY A 421 5.57 7.68 -18.75
CA GLY A 421 6.71 7.22 -19.55
C GLY A 421 7.72 6.39 -18.74
N ARG A 422 7.91 6.70 -17.46
CA ARG A 422 8.72 5.88 -16.54
C ARG A 422 8.08 4.53 -16.27
N LEU A 423 6.78 4.48 -16.02
CA LEU A 423 6.04 3.24 -15.78
C LEU A 423 6.03 2.32 -17.01
N ILE A 424 5.85 2.89 -18.22
CA ILE A 424 5.94 2.13 -19.48
C ILE A 424 7.34 1.53 -19.67
N ARG A 425 8.39 2.29 -19.38
CA ARG A 425 9.77 1.75 -19.42
C ARG A 425 9.95 0.62 -18.41
N PHE A 426 9.46 0.80 -17.19
CA PHE A 426 9.50 -0.23 -16.15
C PHE A 426 8.76 -1.50 -16.61
N ALA A 427 7.56 -1.38 -17.17
CA ALA A 427 6.80 -2.50 -17.70
C ALA A 427 7.51 -3.25 -18.85
N ASN A 428 8.41 -2.57 -19.57
CA ASN A 428 9.15 -3.16 -20.70
C ASN A 428 10.55 -3.69 -20.32
N GLN A 429 11.15 -3.26 -19.20
CA GLN A 429 12.56 -3.53 -18.88
C GLN A 429 12.81 -4.84 -18.11
N HIS A 430 11.78 -5.49 -17.57
CA HIS A 430 11.97 -6.53 -16.54
C HIS A 430 11.88 -7.96 -17.06
N HIS A 431 12.15 -8.22 -18.36
CA HIS A 431 11.78 -9.53 -18.88
C HIS A 431 12.88 -10.14 -19.74
N GLY A 432 13.52 -11.20 -19.20
CA GLY A 432 14.26 -12.19 -19.98
C GLY A 432 13.32 -12.99 -20.92
N ASP A 433 13.86 -13.88 -21.74
CA ASP A 433 13.10 -14.66 -22.75
C ASP A 433 12.51 -15.97 -22.15
N GLY A 434 11.38 -15.90 -21.43
CA GLY A 434 10.71 -17.08 -20.86
C GLY A 434 9.21 -16.90 -20.63
N VAL A 435 8.51 -17.97 -20.25
CA VAL A 435 7.06 -17.94 -19.94
C VAL A 435 6.80 -17.03 -18.75
N ASP A 436 7.65 -17.08 -17.72
CA ASP A 436 7.56 -16.25 -16.53
C ASP A 436 7.73 -14.76 -16.85
N SER A 437 8.54 -14.42 -17.85
CA SER A 437 8.77 -13.05 -18.28
C SER A 437 7.57 -12.43 -19.01
N ARG A 438 6.81 -13.24 -19.75
CA ARG A 438 5.55 -12.79 -20.39
C ARG A 438 4.51 -12.44 -19.34
N THR A 439 4.31 -13.33 -18.38
CA THR A 439 3.37 -13.13 -17.28
C THR A 439 3.72 -11.88 -16.46
N ALA A 440 5.00 -11.66 -16.12
CA ALA A 440 5.46 -10.48 -15.41
C ALA A 440 5.23 -9.18 -16.20
N ARG A 441 5.43 -9.22 -17.52
CA ARG A 441 5.16 -8.08 -18.39
C ARG A 441 3.67 -7.78 -18.51
N ASP A 442 2.82 -8.80 -18.67
CA ASP A 442 1.36 -8.61 -18.75
C ASP A 442 0.80 -8.03 -17.44
N ARG A 443 1.36 -8.43 -16.30
CA ARG A 443 1.05 -7.85 -14.97
C ARG A 443 1.44 -6.39 -14.88
N ALA A 444 2.68 -6.04 -15.24
CA ALA A 444 3.14 -4.66 -15.20
C ALA A 444 2.28 -3.75 -16.10
N TRP A 445 1.85 -4.26 -17.25
CA TRP A 445 0.92 -3.56 -18.13
C TRP A 445 -0.49 -3.47 -17.56
N SER A 446 -0.97 -4.49 -16.84
CA SER A 446 -2.27 -4.45 -16.14
C SER A 446 -2.25 -3.40 -15.02
N ALA A 447 -1.22 -3.40 -14.18
CA ALA A 447 -1.02 -2.40 -13.13
C ALA A 447 -0.94 -0.97 -13.68
N TYR A 448 -0.18 -0.78 -14.78
CA TYR A 448 -0.13 0.50 -15.49
C TYR A 448 -1.51 0.95 -15.98
N ARG A 449 -2.29 0.04 -16.60
CA ARG A 449 -3.64 0.38 -17.08
C ARG A 449 -4.57 0.76 -15.93
N ALA A 450 -4.51 0.05 -14.80
CA ALA A 450 -5.33 0.32 -13.63
C ALA A 450 -5.04 1.70 -13.03
N ILE A 451 -3.76 2.03 -12.79
CA ILE A 451 -3.39 3.33 -12.23
C ILE A 451 -3.65 4.48 -13.22
N ASN A 452 -3.45 4.27 -14.52
CA ASN A 452 -3.74 5.27 -15.53
C ASN A 452 -5.26 5.51 -15.65
N ALA A 453 -6.07 4.45 -15.62
CA ALA A 453 -7.53 4.57 -15.59
C ALA A 453 -7.99 5.36 -14.36
N TYR A 454 -7.46 5.06 -13.19
CA TYR A 454 -7.74 5.81 -11.95
C TYR A 454 -7.45 7.32 -12.07
N ILE A 455 -6.36 7.69 -12.76
CA ILE A 455 -5.99 9.09 -12.97
C ILE A 455 -6.92 9.79 -13.98
N GLU A 456 -7.30 9.09 -15.05
CA GLU A 456 -8.03 9.68 -16.17
C GLU A 456 -9.56 9.61 -16.02
N ASP A 457 -10.08 8.65 -15.23
CA ASP A 457 -11.52 8.44 -15.03
C ASP A 457 -12.14 9.64 -14.31
N PRO A 458 -13.26 10.19 -14.81
CA PRO A 458 -14.03 11.23 -14.12
C PRO A 458 -14.87 10.72 -12.94
N ALA A 459 -14.85 9.40 -12.66
CA ALA A 459 -15.57 8.83 -11.54
C ALA A 459 -14.97 9.22 -10.17
N CYS A 460 -15.77 9.07 -9.12
CA CYS A 460 -15.31 9.27 -7.74
C CYS A 460 -14.08 8.41 -7.43
N ARG A 461 -12.99 9.04 -6.94
CA ARG A 461 -11.72 8.36 -6.65
C ARG A 461 -11.88 7.24 -5.63
N ARG A 462 -12.68 7.47 -4.61
CA ARG A 462 -12.97 6.49 -3.56
C ARG A 462 -13.73 5.29 -4.12
N THR A 463 -14.78 5.52 -4.91
CA THR A 463 -15.53 4.44 -5.57
C THR A 463 -14.65 3.63 -6.53
N ALA A 464 -13.76 4.29 -7.28
CA ALA A 464 -12.83 3.62 -8.19
C ALA A 464 -11.85 2.68 -7.43
N ILE A 465 -11.33 3.13 -6.27
CA ILE A 465 -10.49 2.28 -5.40
C ILE A 465 -11.28 1.07 -4.91
N LEU A 466 -12.48 1.29 -4.36
CA LEU A 466 -13.32 0.21 -3.82
C LEU A 466 -13.69 -0.82 -4.90
N ALA A 467 -14.08 -0.34 -6.09
CA ALA A 467 -14.38 -1.22 -7.23
C ALA A 467 -13.16 -2.07 -7.64
N HIS A 468 -11.95 -1.48 -7.65
CA HIS A 468 -10.71 -2.21 -7.96
C HIS A 468 -10.46 -3.37 -7.00
N PHE A 469 -10.74 -3.18 -5.72
CA PHE A 469 -10.61 -4.24 -4.71
C PHE A 469 -11.84 -5.15 -4.60
N GLY A 470 -12.87 -4.96 -5.43
CA GLY A 470 -14.10 -5.75 -5.38
C GLY A 470 -14.94 -5.48 -4.13
N ASP A 471 -14.82 -4.28 -3.56
CA ASP A 471 -15.61 -3.84 -2.42
C ASP A 471 -16.79 -2.98 -2.91
N PRO A 472 -18.04 -3.47 -2.82
CA PRO A 472 -19.19 -2.77 -3.39
C PRO A 472 -19.67 -1.58 -2.55
N ALA A 473 -19.25 -1.48 -1.29
CA ALA A 473 -19.85 -0.58 -0.32
C ALA A 473 -18.94 0.64 -0.03
N ALA A 474 -19.27 1.79 -0.58
CA ALA A 474 -18.79 3.06 -0.06
C ALA A 474 -19.77 3.54 1.04
N GLY A 475 -19.28 3.65 2.28
CA GLY A 475 -20.00 4.39 3.32
C GLY A 475 -20.00 5.92 3.02
N ALA A 476 -20.70 6.71 3.81
CA ALA A 476 -20.59 8.16 3.70
C ALA A 476 -19.18 8.63 4.09
N PRO A 477 -18.55 9.57 3.34
CA PRO A 477 -17.28 10.15 3.75
C PRO A 477 -17.42 10.96 5.03
N GLN A 478 -16.44 10.90 5.90
CA GLN A 478 -16.33 11.75 7.09
C GLN A 478 -15.63 13.06 6.73
N GLY A 479 -16.30 13.93 5.98
CA GLY A 479 -15.74 15.16 5.43
C GLY A 479 -15.57 15.12 3.92
N ARG A 480 -14.49 15.70 3.40
CA ARG A 480 -14.20 15.76 1.97
C ARG A 480 -13.90 14.37 1.38
N CYS A 481 -14.50 14.05 0.24
CA CYS A 481 -14.35 12.75 -0.44
C CYS A 481 -13.15 12.74 -1.42
N CYS A 482 -13.20 13.55 -2.50
CA CYS A 482 -12.16 13.55 -3.53
C CYS A 482 -12.27 14.79 -4.43
N ASP A 483 -11.29 14.95 -5.35
CA ASP A 483 -11.25 16.02 -6.36
C ASP A 483 -12.43 16.03 -7.34
N VAL A 484 -13.15 14.92 -7.47
CA VAL A 484 -14.31 14.79 -8.37
C VAL A 484 -15.61 15.15 -7.66
N CYS A 485 -15.77 14.74 -6.41
CA CYS A 485 -17.00 14.92 -5.64
C CYS A 485 -17.10 16.31 -4.99
N ASP A 486 -15.96 16.87 -4.59
CA ASP A 486 -15.90 18.10 -3.81
C ASP A 486 -14.94 19.11 -4.46
N PRO A 487 -15.15 20.41 -4.30
CA PRO A 487 -14.22 21.42 -4.78
C PRO A 487 -12.80 21.15 -4.24
N MET A 488 -11.81 21.41 -5.08
CA MET A 488 -10.41 21.40 -4.60
C MET A 488 -10.25 22.46 -3.50
N PRO A 489 -9.46 22.17 -2.46
CA PRO A 489 -9.17 23.17 -1.42
C PRO A 489 -8.54 24.43 -2.00
N ASP A 490 -8.93 25.59 -1.44
CA ASP A 490 -8.55 26.91 -1.96
C ASP A 490 -7.03 27.08 -2.10
N GLU A 491 -6.26 26.53 -1.18
CA GLU A 491 -4.79 26.55 -1.22
C GLU A 491 -4.21 25.86 -2.46
N LEU A 492 -4.87 24.83 -2.98
CA LEU A 492 -4.44 24.14 -4.20
C LEU A 492 -5.00 24.80 -5.46
N VAL A 493 -6.21 25.37 -5.39
CA VAL A 493 -6.82 26.11 -6.51
C VAL A 493 -6.03 27.37 -6.82
N ALA A 494 -5.64 28.14 -5.81
CA ALA A 494 -4.85 29.35 -5.95
C ALA A 494 -3.53 29.12 -6.71
N VAL A 495 -2.90 27.96 -6.48
CA VAL A 495 -1.66 27.59 -7.15
C VAL A 495 -1.90 27.06 -8.56
N SER A 496 -2.99 26.32 -8.79
CA SER A 496 -3.32 25.77 -10.11
C SER A 496 -3.67 26.86 -11.12
N SER A 497 -4.30 27.95 -10.66
CA SER A 497 -4.74 29.09 -11.46
C SER A 497 -3.69 30.20 -11.59
N SER A 498 -2.63 30.20 -10.79
CA SER A 498 -1.56 31.20 -10.90
C SER A 498 -0.87 31.07 -12.24
N PRO A 499 -0.82 32.16 -13.06
CA PRO A 499 0.05 32.14 -14.23
C PRO A 499 1.49 31.94 -13.73
N ALA A 500 2.15 30.90 -14.24
CA ALA A 500 3.53 30.62 -13.89
C ALA A 500 4.31 31.93 -13.90
N ARG A 501 4.86 32.34 -12.74
CA ARG A 501 5.79 33.48 -12.66
C ARG A 501 6.77 33.29 -13.79
N ARG A 502 6.80 34.21 -14.73
CA ARG A 502 7.71 34.18 -15.87
C ARG A 502 9.14 34.13 -15.31
N SER A 503 9.66 32.94 -15.13
CA SER A 503 11.11 32.76 -15.18
C SER A 503 11.52 33.20 -16.57
N PRO A 504 12.63 33.93 -16.74
CA PRO A 504 13.09 34.32 -18.06
C PRO A 504 13.14 33.06 -18.92
N ALA A 505 12.46 33.10 -20.04
CA ALA A 505 12.38 31.98 -20.97
C ALA A 505 13.79 31.46 -21.24
N PRO A 506 14.02 30.14 -21.14
CA PRO A 506 15.17 29.60 -21.87
C PRO A 506 14.90 29.98 -23.33
N ALA A 507 15.89 30.57 -23.97
CA ALA A 507 15.86 31.03 -25.35
C ALA A 507 15.59 29.85 -26.31
N ASP A 508 14.32 29.45 -26.49
CA ASP A 508 13.86 28.42 -27.44
C ASP A 508 12.81 28.96 -28.43
N ASP A 509 12.55 30.27 -28.46
CA ASP A 509 12.05 30.95 -29.65
C ASP A 509 13.25 31.27 -30.53
N ILE A 510 13.76 30.25 -31.22
CA ILE A 510 14.71 30.43 -32.30
C ILE A 510 13.89 31.08 -33.41
N GLU A 511 14.09 32.39 -33.63
CA GLU A 511 13.63 33.05 -34.85
C GLU A 511 14.29 32.34 -36.04
N MET A 512 13.49 31.68 -36.83
CA MET A 512 13.94 30.98 -38.03
C MET A 512 13.86 31.93 -39.21
N ALA A 513 14.94 32.03 -39.96
CA ALA A 513 14.90 32.68 -41.25
C ALA A 513 14.06 31.88 -42.26
N PRO A 514 13.52 32.46 -43.32
CA PRO A 514 12.73 31.72 -44.32
C PRO A 514 13.44 30.46 -44.87
N ASP A 515 14.76 30.47 -45.01
CA ASP A 515 15.55 29.32 -45.45
C ASP A 515 15.60 28.22 -44.38
N ASP A 516 15.58 28.59 -43.08
CA ASP A 516 15.57 27.63 -41.97
C ASP A 516 14.18 27.01 -41.81
N GLU A 517 13.09 27.76 -42.11
CA GLU A 517 11.74 27.22 -42.13
C GLU A 517 11.55 26.19 -43.25
N ALA A 518 12.10 26.47 -44.45
CA ALA A 518 12.09 25.54 -45.57
C ALA A 518 12.87 24.27 -45.24
N LEU A 519 14.03 24.40 -44.61
CA LEU A 519 14.82 23.26 -44.17
C LEU A 519 14.12 22.47 -43.04
N PHE A 520 13.51 23.15 -42.11
CA PHE A 520 12.71 22.49 -41.04
C PHE A 520 11.55 21.68 -41.60
N ALA A 521 10.86 22.17 -42.63
CA ALA A 521 9.79 21.42 -43.31
C ALA A 521 10.34 20.13 -43.94
N ARG A 522 11.48 20.20 -44.64
CA ARG A 522 12.17 19.02 -45.22
C ARG A 522 12.63 18.03 -44.15
N LEU A 523 13.15 18.51 -43.03
CA LEU A 523 13.53 17.65 -41.90
C LEU A 523 12.33 16.95 -41.25
N ARG A 524 11.15 17.57 -41.24
CA ARG A 524 9.90 16.93 -40.79
C ARG A 524 9.48 15.80 -41.73
N GLU A 525 9.56 16.00 -43.04
CA GLU A 525 9.27 14.96 -44.05
C GLU A 525 10.29 13.81 -43.91
N TRP A 526 11.58 14.10 -43.82
CA TRP A 526 12.61 13.10 -43.57
C TRP A 526 12.31 12.27 -42.32
N ARG A 527 11.95 12.91 -41.22
CA ARG A 527 11.57 12.24 -39.98
C ARG A 527 10.34 11.36 -40.15
N GLN A 528 9.32 11.83 -40.87
CA GLN A 528 8.10 11.06 -41.15
C GLN A 528 8.43 9.77 -41.92
N GLY A 529 9.32 9.81 -42.90
CA GLY A 529 9.78 8.63 -43.64
C GLY A 529 10.59 7.64 -42.79
N ARG A 530 11.08 8.03 -41.60
CA ARG A 530 11.86 7.18 -40.69
C ARG A 530 11.06 6.67 -39.49
N ALA A 531 9.78 7.01 -39.41
CA ALA A 531 8.96 6.70 -38.23
C ALA A 531 8.43 5.24 -38.22
N ASP A 532 8.57 4.48 -39.32
CA ASP A 532 8.17 3.05 -39.42
C ASP A 532 6.75 2.77 -38.84
N GLY A 533 5.77 3.60 -39.20
CA GLY A 533 4.41 3.49 -38.68
C GLY A 533 4.22 3.94 -37.23
N LYS A 534 5.27 4.41 -36.55
CA LYS A 534 5.20 5.01 -35.22
C LYS A 534 4.96 6.51 -35.32
N PRO A 535 4.52 7.18 -34.25
CA PRO A 535 4.42 8.64 -34.23
C PRO A 535 5.79 9.29 -34.49
N ALA A 536 5.85 10.26 -35.42
CA ALA A 536 7.10 10.86 -35.91
C ALA A 536 8.00 11.45 -34.80
N TYR A 537 7.42 11.92 -33.69
CA TYR A 537 8.17 12.45 -32.53
C TYR A 537 9.05 11.38 -31.85
N THR A 538 8.79 10.09 -32.09
CA THR A 538 9.62 8.99 -31.51
C THR A 538 11.00 8.91 -32.15
N VAL A 539 11.17 9.47 -33.33
CA VAL A 539 12.47 9.60 -34.00
C VAL A 539 13.20 10.83 -33.46
N CYS A 540 12.56 12.01 -33.48
CA CYS A 540 13.12 13.24 -32.99
C CYS A 540 12.01 14.27 -32.71
N ALA A 541 12.16 15.07 -31.64
CA ALA A 541 11.20 16.12 -31.32
C ALA A 541 11.32 17.32 -32.25
N ASP A 542 10.21 18.06 -32.51
CA ASP A 542 10.20 19.25 -33.33
C ASP A 542 11.19 20.33 -32.84
N ALA A 543 11.33 20.48 -31.51
CA ALA A 543 12.26 21.41 -30.91
C ALA A 543 13.73 21.10 -31.30
N ALA A 544 14.12 19.83 -31.33
CA ALA A 544 15.47 19.43 -31.75
C ALA A 544 15.66 19.62 -33.27
N LEU A 545 14.64 19.33 -34.08
CA LEU A 545 14.71 19.57 -35.53
C LEU A 545 14.82 21.07 -35.86
N LYS A 546 14.17 21.97 -35.12
CA LYS A 546 14.34 23.42 -35.27
C LYS A 546 15.80 23.87 -35.01
N VAL A 547 16.39 23.35 -33.92
CA VAL A 547 17.80 23.62 -33.62
C VAL A 547 18.72 23.11 -34.73
N ILE A 548 18.44 21.91 -35.28
CA ILE A 548 19.18 21.32 -36.39
C ILE A 548 19.03 22.17 -37.66
N ALA A 549 17.85 22.66 -37.95
CA ALA A 549 17.62 23.53 -39.13
C ALA A 549 18.41 24.83 -39.08
N VAL A 550 18.49 25.48 -37.91
CA VAL A 550 19.20 26.74 -37.72
C VAL A 550 20.71 26.52 -37.60
N ARG A 551 21.16 25.52 -36.85
CA ARG A 551 22.61 25.29 -36.59
C ARG A 551 23.32 24.49 -37.68
N ARG A 552 22.56 23.73 -38.49
CA ARG A 552 23.07 22.87 -39.58
C ARG A 552 24.32 22.05 -39.16
N PRO A 553 24.21 21.21 -38.11
CA PRO A 553 25.37 20.44 -37.63
C PRO A 553 25.80 19.42 -38.69
N MET A 554 27.07 19.45 -39.08
CA MET A 554 27.65 18.57 -40.11
C MET A 554 28.60 17.51 -39.53
N SER A 555 28.58 17.30 -38.20
CA SER A 555 29.36 16.24 -37.55
C SER A 555 28.53 15.58 -36.45
N GLU A 556 28.87 14.33 -36.13
CA GLU A 556 28.20 13.58 -35.06
C GLU A 556 28.36 14.26 -33.70
N SER A 557 29.52 14.85 -33.41
CA SER A 557 29.72 15.59 -32.16
C SER A 557 28.86 16.85 -32.10
N ALA A 558 28.69 17.59 -33.21
CA ALA A 558 27.80 18.75 -33.25
C ALA A 558 26.32 18.38 -33.16
N LEU A 559 25.94 17.18 -33.61
CA LEU A 559 24.59 16.64 -33.42
C LEU A 559 24.32 16.28 -31.95
N LEU A 560 25.29 15.74 -31.23
CA LEU A 560 25.17 15.42 -29.81
C LEU A 560 25.01 16.67 -28.91
N ASP A 561 25.46 17.84 -29.38
CA ASP A 561 25.24 19.13 -28.71
C ASP A 561 23.81 19.66 -28.83
N VAL A 562 22.98 19.02 -29.67
CA VAL A 562 21.56 19.39 -29.82
C VAL A 562 20.74 18.73 -28.73
N LYS A 563 20.11 19.53 -27.87
CA LYS A 563 19.26 19.04 -26.81
C LYS A 563 18.10 18.16 -27.38
N GLY A 564 18.06 16.90 -26.95
CA GLY A 564 17.08 15.92 -27.42
C GLY A 564 17.61 14.98 -28.52
N VAL A 565 18.87 15.12 -28.92
CA VAL A 565 19.61 14.19 -29.78
C VAL A 565 20.57 13.38 -28.90
N GLY A 566 20.40 12.07 -28.87
CA GLY A 566 21.26 11.16 -28.10
C GLY A 566 22.10 10.25 -28.99
N PRO A 567 23.09 9.49 -28.41
CA PRO A 567 23.98 8.61 -29.17
C PRO A 567 23.25 7.63 -30.09
N ALA A 568 22.14 7.03 -29.62
CA ALA A 568 21.35 6.11 -30.42
C ALA A 568 20.63 6.76 -31.63
N PHE A 569 20.34 8.05 -31.56
CA PHE A 569 19.83 8.80 -32.70
C PHE A 569 20.95 9.06 -33.71
N VAL A 570 22.12 9.48 -33.24
CA VAL A 570 23.30 9.76 -34.09
C VAL A 570 23.68 8.48 -34.83
N GLU A 571 23.84 7.37 -34.13
CA GLU A 571 24.20 6.08 -34.73
C GLU A 571 23.23 5.63 -35.83
N ARG A 572 21.92 5.83 -35.65
CA ARG A 572 20.89 5.37 -36.61
C ARG A 572 20.61 6.35 -37.75
N HIS A 573 20.77 7.63 -37.53
CA HIS A 573 20.18 8.65 -38.40
C HIS A 573 21.17 9.71 -38.90
N SER A 574 22.42 9.79 -38.37
CA SER A 574 23.37 10.84 -38.71
C SER A 574 23.65 10.94 -40.22
N THR A 575 23.99 9.82 -40.84
CA THR A 575 24.32 9.78 -42.29
C THR A 575 23.18 10.35 -43.14
N SER A 576 21.96 9.84 -42.97
CA SER A 576 20.80 10.27 -43.77
C SER A 576 20.32 11.70 -43.41
N LEU A 577 20.62 12.17 -42.22
CA LEU A 577 20.33 13.54 -41.81
C LEU A 577 21.29 14.50 -42.45
N PHE A 578 22.59 14.15 -42.52
CA PHE A 578 23.62 14.95 -43.22
C PHE A 578 23.33 15.08 -44.70
N ASP A 579 22.80 14.02 -45.36
CA ASP A 579 22.38 14.09 -46.75
C ASP A 579 21.30 15.17 -46.98
N VAL A 580 20.33 15.27 -46.06
CA VAL A 580 19.27 16.31 -46.11
C VAL A 580 19.82 17.69 -45.87
N LEU A 581 20.77 17.83 -44.94
CA LEU A 581 21.43 19.12 -44.64
C LEU A 581 22.33 19.61 -45.79
N GLN A 582 23.06 18.71 -46.43
CA GLN A 582 23.90 19.02 -47.59
C GLN A 582 23.11 19.46 -48.83
N GLN A 583 21.94 18.87 -49.04
CA GLN A 583 21.05 19.24 -50.16
C GLN A 583 20.33 20.58 -49.97
N ALA A 584 20.46 21.20 -48.80
CA ALA A 584 19.83 22.44 -48.42
C ALA A 584 20.84 23.62 -48.35
N THR A 585 22.13 23.36 -48.63
CA THR A 585 23.19 24.35 -48.79
C THR A 585 23.39 24.63 -50.26
#